data_6e0f92a6d214eb0ffc2ac2c95f602f10
#
_entry.id   6e0f92a6d214eb0ffc2ac2c95f602f10
#
_cell.length_a   1.000
_cell.length_b   1.000
_cell.length_c   1.000
_cell.angle_alpha   90.00
_cell.angle_beta   90.00
_cell.angle_gamma   90.00
#
_symmetry.space_group_name_H-M   'P 1'
#
loop_
_entity.id
_entity.type
_entity.pdbx_description
1 polymer ?
#
loop_
_entity_poly.entity_id
_entity_poly.type
_entity_poly.pdbx_seq_one_letter_code
_entity_poly.pdbx_strand_id
1 'polypeptide(L)'
;MRQTGLVVVRASTIVMIGFAVVFGLLAVFIAQVWLNNQATMRAKNLDANKTQVASQTVVVAKQPLRFGTELNASMLQEVSWPSNGLPAGAFAKIQDVMSGGRRIVLAAIEANEPVLALKITGPGQRATLSALVKPGMKAVTIRVNDVEGVGGFVLPGDHVDVVLTRQLEKGSATTQVVLQNTRVLAVDQTADDRAAKATVAKSVTLEVDTVEAQKLWLASSVGSLSLLLRKAGETAEAKTRKVTLNDLGTNEPVGDKGATTTVVVTRASSKQDYTVPVEGHDGASADTERRRAAW
;
A
#
# COMPACT_ATOMS: atom_id res chain seq x y z
N MET A 1 95.17 -25.42 31.13
CA MET A 1 94.46 -25.86 32.33
C MET A 1 93.08 -25.31 32.36
N ARG A 2 92.07 -26.13 31.95
CA ARG A 2 90.59 -25.82 32.05
C ARG A 2 90.14 -26.56 33.32
N GLN A 3 89.70 -25.80 34.30
CA GLN A 3 88.96 -26.32 35.46
C GLN A 3 87.50 -26.49 35.10
N THR A 4 87.01 -27.70 35.05
CA THR A 4 85.65 -28.04 34.98
C THR A 4 85.12 -28.04 36.42
N GLY A 5 84.41 -26.93 36.77
CA GLY A 5 83.67 -26.86 38.04
C GLY A 5 82.47 -27.75 38.01
N LEU A 6 82.50 -28.85 38.74
CA LEU A 6 81.31 -29.70 39.00
C LEU A 6 80.40 -28.98 39.93
N VAL A 7 79.30 -28.52 39.43
CA VAL A 7 78.24 -27.90 40.27
C VAL A 7 77.52 -29.06 41.03
N VAL A 8 77.87 -29.24 42.30
CA VAL A 8 77.14 -30.15 43.20
C VAL A 8 75.82 -29.58 43.55
N VAL A 9 74.77 -29.96 42.75
CA VAL A 9 73.40 -29.57 43.03
C VAL A 9 72.96 -30.33 44.32
N ARG A 10 72.69 -29.55 45.37
CA ARG A 10 72.23 -30.12 46.67
C ARG A 10 70.87 -30.78 46.43
N ALA A 11 70.62 -31.94 47.05
CA ALA A 11 69.37 -32.72 46.91
C ALA A 11 68.11 -31.89 47.18
N SER A 12 68.19 -30.89 48.06
CA SER A 12 67.09 -29.96 48.32
C SER A 12 66.70 -29.09 47.12
N THR A 13 67.67 -28.75 46.25
CA THR A 13 67.40 -27.93 45.03
C THR A 13 66.68 -28.73 43.98
N ILE A 14 67.02 -30.06 43.87
CA ILE A 14 66.32 -30.95 42.91
C ILE A 14 64.87 -31.16 43.35
N VAL A 15 64.63 -31.31 44.68
CA VAL A 15 63.29 -31.47 45.24
C VAL A 15 62.47 -30.20 45.01
N MET A 16 63.06 -28.99 45.22
CA MET A 16 62.34 -27.73 44.95
C MET A 16 62.00 -27.54 43.46
N ILE A 17 62.90 -27.92 42.53
CA ILE A 17 62.62 -27.90 41.10
C ILE A 17 61.46 -28.88 40.75
N GLY A 18 61.50 -30.10 41.37
CA GLY A 18 60.41 -31.08 41.19
C GLY A 18 59.04 -30.53 41.61
N PHE A 19 58.98 -29.88 42.82
CA PHE A 19 57.75 -29.21 43.28
C PHE A 19 57.32 -28.06 42.35
N ALA A 20 58.24 -27.23 41.86
CA ALA A 20 57.94 -26.16 40.96
C ALA A 20 57.36 -26.64 39.64
N VAL A 21 57.88 -27.72 39.07
CA VAL A 21 57.35 -28.35 37.86
C VAL A 21 55.94 -28.93 38.08
N VAL A 22 55.70 -29.61 39.21
CA VAL A 22 54.40 -30.17 39.54
C VAL A 22 53.37 -29.08 39.74
N PHE A 23 53.70 -28.01 40.48
CA PHE A 23 52.82 -26.86 40.67
C PHE A 23 52.56 -26.10 39.36
N GLY A 24 53.57 -25.98 38.50
CA GLY A 24 53.45 -25.38 37.17
C GLY A 24 52.49 -26.18 36.28
N LEU A 25 52.61 -27.50 36.21
CA LEU A 25 51.71 -28.35 35.48
C LEU A 25 50.28 -28.34 36.04
N LEU A 26 50.14 -28.31 37.38
CA LEU A 26 48.86 -28.19 38.01
C LEU A 26 48.17 -26.88 37.69
N ALA A 27 48.91 -25.76 37.71
CA ALA A 27 48.39 -24.43 37.35
C ALA A 27 47.96 -24.38 35.90
N VAL A 28 48.75 -24.95 34.96
CA VAL A 28 48.37 -25.04 33.55
C VAL A 28 47.10 -25.90 33.35
N PHE A 29 46.99 -27.03 34.07
CA PHE A 29 45.83 -27.87 34.01
C PHE A 29 44.58 -27.15 34.52
N ILE A 30 44.65 -26.46 35.65
CA ILE A 30 43.53 -25.69 36.19
C ILE A 30 43.15 -24.55 35.21
N ALA A 31 44.13 -23.88 34.65
CA ALA A 31 43.89 -22.82 33.64
C ALA A 31 43.18 -23.36 32.40
N GLN A 32 43.62 -24.50 31.88
CA GLN A 32 42.98 -25.17 30.74
C GLN A 32 41.52 -25.61 31.03
N VAL A 33 41.28 -26.22 32.19
CA VAL A 33 39.93 -26.58 32.62
C VAL A 33 39.05 -25.35 32.74
N TRP A 34 39.57 -24.26 33.31
CA TRP A 34 38.84 -23.00 33.45
C TRP A 34 38.51 -22.35 32.10
N LEU A 35 39.50 -22.31 31.16
CA LEU A 35 39.31 -21.81 29.81
C LEU A 35 38.27 -22.63 29.04
N ASN A 36 38.36 -23.96 29.10
CA ASN A 36 37.40 -24.84 28.43
C ASN A 36 35.97 -24.65 29.00
N ASN A 37 35.84 -24.55 30.31
CA ASN A 37 34.54 -24.27 30.92
C ASN A 37 33.99 -22.89 30.53
N GLN A 38 34.86 -21.90 30.40
CA GLN A 38 34.44 -20.57 29.96
C GLN A 38 34.03 -20.55 28.47
N ALA A 39 34.73 -21.29 27.63
CA ALA A 39 34.40 -21.44 26.21
C ALA A 39 33.06 -22.18 26.04
N THR A 40 32.82 -23.24 26.80
CA THR A 40 31.51 -23.95 26.77
C THR A 40 30.36 -23.13 27.32
N MET A 41 30.59 -22.34 28.37
CA MET A 41 29.56 -21.39 28.88
C MET A 41 29.23 -20.30 27.90
N ARG A 42 30.22 -19.74 27.19
CA ARG A 42 29.99 -18.74 26.11
C ARG A 42 29.24 -19.36 24.94
N ALA A 43 29.59 -20.57 24.52
CA ALA A 43 28.88 -21.31 23.47
C ALA A 43 27.42 -21.59 23.86
N LYS A 44 27.18 -22.06 25.09
CA LYS A 44 25.80 -22.26 25.62
C LYS A 44 25.01 -20.96 25.73
N ASN A 45 25.65 -19.84 26.12
CA ASN A 45 24.99 -18.55 26.19
C ASN A 45 24.70 -17.96 24.80
N LEU A 46 25.53 -18.24 23.80
CA LEU A 46 25.26 -17.87 22.41
C LEU A 46 24.11 -18.70 21.80
N ASP A 47 24.03 -19.99 22.16
CA ASP A 47 22.92 -20.85 21.72
C ASP A 47 21.63 -20.57 22.50
N ALA A 48 21.70 -20.21 23.79
CA ALA A 48 20.54 -19.77 24.58
C ALA A 48 20.06 -18.36 24.18
N ASN A 49 20.94 -17.51 23.69
CA ASN A 49 20.61 -16.16 23.22
C ASN A 49 20.20 -16.12 21.71
N LYS A 50 20.35 -17.21 20.99
CA LYS A 50 19.48 -17.49 19.85
C LYS A 50 18.11 -17.78 20.45
N THR A 51 17.39 -16.70 20.82
CA THR A 51 15.96 -16.75 21.07
C THR A 51 15.42 -17.67 19.99
N GLN A 52 14.92 -18.85 20.31
CA GLN A 52 14.17 -19.65 19.38
C GLN A 52 12.99 -18.79 18.99
N VAL A 53 13.19 -17.96 17.98
CA VAL A 53 12.08 -17.27 17.35
C VAL A 53 11.20 -18.41 16.88
N ALA A 54 10.08 -18.61 17.57
CA ALA A 54 9.14 -19.64 17.19
C ALA A 54 8.89 -19.45 15.70
N SER A 55 9.32 -20.38 14.89
CA SER A 55 9.18 -20.32 13.44
C SER A 55 7.98 -21.16 13.05
N GLN A 56 7.16 -20.61 12.19
CA GLN A 56 6.07 -21.31 11.52
C GLN A 56 6.41 -21.49 10.06
N THR A 57 5.82 -22.50 9.43
CA THR A 57 5.94 -22.67 7.98
C THR A 57 5.01 -21.68 7.26
N VAL A 58 5.47 -21.11 6.16
CA VAL A 58 4.68 -20.28 5.27
C VAL A 58 4.88 -20.72 3.84
N VAL A 59 3.79 -20.76 3.09
CA VAL A 59 3.83 -21.06 1.66
C VAL A 59 4.23 -19.81 0.91
N VAL A 60 5.31 -19.92 0.12
CA VAL A 60 5.78 -18.86 -0.78
C VAL A 60 5.81 -19.35 -2.23
N ALA A 61 5.77 -18.42 -3.17
CA ALA A 61 5.91 -18.73 -4.59
C ALA A 61 7.38 -19.06 -4.93
N LYS A 62 7.64 -20.14 -5.68
CA LYS A 62 8.97 -20.47 -6.21
C LYS A 62 9.37 -19.57 -7.38
N GLN A 63 8.41 -19.07 -8.12
CA GLN A 63 8.58 -18.28 -9.33
C GLN A 63 7.55 -17.16 -9.36
N PRO A 64 7.74 -16.10 -10.15
CA PRO A 64 6.74 -15.06 -10.30
C PRO A 64 5.43 -15.63 -10.85
N LEU A 65 4.33 -15.37 -10.15
CA LEU A 65 2.98 -15.80 -10.51
C LEU A 65 2.18 -14.57 -10.96
N ARG A 66 1.59 -14.64 -12.16
CA ARG A 66 0.84 -13.53 -12.76
C ARG A 66 -0.67 -13.74 -12.60
N PHE A 67 -1.43 -12.66 -12.75
CA PHE A 67 -2.89 -12.71 -12.79
C PHE A 67 -3.38 -13.80 -13.77
N GLY A 68 -4.37 -14.57 -13.35
CA GLY A 68 -4.94 -15.64 -14.16
C GLY A 68 -4.14 -16.96 -14.15
N THR A 69 -2.96 -17.02 -13.52
CA THR A 69 -2.19 -18.26 -13.37
C THR A 69 -2.91 -19.24 -12.46
N GLU A 70 -3.15 -20.45 -12.91
CA GLU A 70 -3.67 -21.54 -12.09
C GLU A 70 -2.56 -22.08 -11.18
N LEU A 71 -2.80 -22.07 -9.87
CA LEU A 71 -1.84 -22.56 -8.89
C LEU A 71 -1.71 -24.08 -8.93
N ASN A 72 -0.47 -24.55 -8.88
CA ASN A 72 -0.16 -25.96 -8.65
C ASN A 72 0.96 -26.09 -7.59
N ALA A 73 1.08 -27.27 -6.99
CA ALA A 73 2.03 -27.50 -5.91
C ALA A 73 3.50 -27.31 -6.35
N SER A 74 3.83 -27.49 -7.63
CA SER A 74 5.20 -27.33 -8.13
C SER A 74 5.68 -25.88 -8.14
N MET A 75 4.75 -24.92 -8.18
CA MET A 75 5.01 -23.47 -8.16
C MET A 75 5.19 -22.92 -6.73
N LEU A 76 4.95 -23.75 -5.72
CA LEU A 76 4.90 -23.36 -4.31
C LEU A 76 6.00 -24.05 -3.52
N GLN A 77 6.44 -23.44 -2.43
CA GLN A 77 7.33 -24.04 -1.44
C GLN A 77 6.97 -23.58 -0.03
N GLU A 78 7.26 -24.43 0.94
CA GLU A 78 7.11 -24.13 2.36
C GLU A 78 8.46 -23.66 2.90
N VAL A 79 8.48 -22.48 3.53
CA VAL A 79 9.69 -21.92 4.14
C VAL A 79 9.44 -21.60 5.60
N SER A 80 10.49 -21.67 6.41
CA SER A 80 10.42 -21.28 7.83
C SER A 80 10.31 -19.77 7.93
N TRP A 81 9.34 -19.27 8.70
CA TRP A 81 9.04 -17.85 8.86
C TRP A 81 8.91 -17.50 10.35
N PRO A 82 9.45 -16.34 10.80
CA PRO A 82 9.27 -15.87 12.17
C PRO A 82 7.78 -15.69 12.51
N SER A 83 7.33 -16.32 13.61
CA SER A 83 5.90 -16.30 13.97
C SER A 83 5.37 -14.90 14.32
N ASN A 84 6.26 -14.01 14.80
CA ASN A 84 5.93 -12.61 15.11
C ASN A 84 5.79 -11.70 13.89
N GLY A 85 6.18 -12.18 12.69
CA GLY A 85 6.09 -11.43 11.43
C GLY A 85 5.21 -12.13 10.38
N LEU A 86 4.30 -13.03 10.79
CA LEU A 86 3.46 -13.77 9.85
C LEU A 86 2.43 -12.81 9.19
N PRO A 87 2.41 -12.70 7.85
CA PRO A 87 1.41 -11.89 7.16
C PRO A 87 0.00 -12.44 7.36
N ALA A 88 -0.97 -11.56 7.57
CA ALA A 88 -2.37 -11.95 7.70
C ALA A 88 -2.86 -12.67 6.42
N GLY A 89 -3.51 -13.82 6.57
CA GLY A 89 -4.01 -14.61 5.45
C GLY A 89 -2.96 -15.45 4.72
N ALA A 90 -1.74 -15.58 5.27
CA ALA A 90 -0.74 -16.50 4.75
C ALA A 90 -1.13 -17.96 5.04
N PHE A 91 -0.79 -18.87 4.13
CA PHE A 91 -1.03 -20.30 4.30
C PHE A 91 0.21 -20.96 4.92
N ALA A 92 -0.01 -21.88 5.88
CA ALA A 92 1.07 -22.58 6.54
C ALA A 92 1.59 -23.76 5.71
N LYS A 93 0.73 -24.44 4.96
CA LYS A 93 1.06 -25.63 4.17
C LYS A 93 0.54 -25.51 2.74
N ILE A 94 1.27 -26.11 1.80
CA ILE A 94 0.84 -26.20 0.39
C ILE A 94 -0.51 -26.91 0.28
N GLN A 95 -0.75 -27.92 1.13
CA GLN A 95 -2.03 -28.62 1.16
C GLN A 95 -3.22 -27.70 1.45
N ASP A 96 -3.04 -26.68 2.33
CA ASP A 96 -4.09 -25.70 2.65
C ASP A 96 -4.42 -24.82 1.44
N VAL A 97 -3.40 -24.47 0.64
CA VAL A 97 -3.59 -23.74 -0.61
C VAL A 97 -4.31 -24.59 -1.65
N MET A 98 -3.99 -25.88 -1.74
CA MET A 98 -4.53 -26.77 -2.76
C MET A 98 -5.85 -27.43 -2.34
N SER A 99 -6.25 -27.31 -1.06
CA SER A 99 -7.48 -27.88 -0.55
C SER A 99 -8.71 -27.21 -1.13
N GLY A 100 -9.75 -28.00 -1.39
CA GLY A 100 -11.06 -27.52 -1.84
C GLY A 100 -11.15 -27.18 -3.32
N GLY A 101 -10.11 -27.42 -4.12
CA GLY A 101 -10.16 -27.29 -5.57
C GLY A 101 -9.17 -26.27 -6.15
N ARG A 102 -9.29 -26.05 -7.44
CA ARG A 102 -8.45 -25.15 -8.22
C ARG A 102 -8.50 -23.73 -7.71
N ARG A 103 -7.36 -23.07 -7.60
CA ARG A 103 -7.24 -21.64 -7.26
C ARG A 103 -6.43 -20.91 -8.33
N ILE A 104 -6.74 -19.66 -8.55
CA ILE A 104 -6.14 -18.83 -9.57
C ILE A 104 -5.61 -17.54 -8.93
N VAL A 105 -4.50 -17.04 -9.40
CA VAL A 105 -3.85 -15.81 -8.93
C VAL A 105 -4.68 -14.59 -9.34
N LEU A 106 -5.02 -13.72 -8.38
CA LEU A 106 -5.78 -12.48 -8.56
C LEU A 106 -4.89 -11.23 -8.58
N ALA A 107 -3.73 -11.30 -7.95
CA ALA A 107 -2.73 -10.22 -7.94
C ALA A 107 -1.35 -10.84 -8.07
N ALA A 108 -0.44 -10.17 -8.77
CA ALA A 108 0.90 -10.68 -9.00
C ALA A 108 1.61 -11.02 -7.67
N ILE A 109 2.29 -12.17 -7.65
CA ILE A 109 3.08 -12.68 -6.52
C ILE A 109 4.49 -12.89 -7.04
N GLU A 110 5.49 -12.27 -6.41
CA GLU A 110 6.87 -12.44 -6.80
C GLU A 110 7.50 -13.73 -6.23
N ALA A 111 8.64 -14.13 -6.78
CA ALA A 111 9.39 -15.27 -6.24
C ALA A 111 9.78 -15.01 -4.78
N ASN A 112 9.62 -16.03 -3.92
CA ASN A 112 9.81 -15.98 -2.46
C ASN A 112 8.84 -15.08 -1.69
N GLU A 113 7.80 -14.56 -2.34
CA GLU A 113 6.73 -13.81 -1.68
C GLU A 113 5.71 -14.79 -1.08
N PRO A 114 5.20 -14.52 0.16
CA PRO A 114 4.12 -15.31 0.77
C PRO A 114 2.85 -15.31 -0.08
N VAL A 115 2.26 -16.47 -0.25
CA VAL A 115 0.96 -16.63 -0.89
C VAL A 115 -0.13 -16.27 0.12
N LEU A 116 -0.85 -15.20 -0.15
CA LEU A 116 -1.91 -14.68 0.72
C LEU A 116 -3.29 -15.02 0.16
N ALA A 117 -4.25 -15.30 1.04
CA ALA A 117 -5.63 -15.59 0.66
C ALA A 117 -6.27 -14.49 -0.19
N LEU A 118 -5.92 -13.22 0.05
CA LEU A 118 -6.42 -12.08 -0.72
C LEU A 118 -5.84 -11.96 -2.14
N LYS A 119 -4.71 -12.64 -2.41
CA LYS A 119 -4.05 -12.63 -3.73
C LYS A 119 -4.46 -13.80 -4.63
N ILE A 120 -5.28 -14.71 -4.13
CA ILE A 120 -5.73 -15.90 -4.87
C ILE A 120 -7.25 -16.06 -4.76
N THR A 121 -7.87 -16.77 -5.70
CA THR A 121 -9.30 -17.07 -5.63
C THR A 121 -9.60 -18.03 -4.47
N GLY A 122 -10.85 -18.03 -4.03
CA GLY A 122 -11.37 -19.13 -3.22
C GLY A 122 -11.32 -20.46 -3.98
N PRO A 123 -11.46 -21.59 -3.26
CA PRO A 123 -11.42 -22.92 -3.87
C PRO A 123 -12.46 -23.07 -4.98
N GLY A 124 -12.03 -23.56 -6.16
CA GLY A 124 -12.90 -23.81 -7.31
C GLY A 124 -13.46 -22.55 -8.00
N GLN A 125 -13.12 -21.36 -7.53
CA GLN A 125 -13.55 -20.11 -8.16
C GLN A 125 -12.69 -19.79 -9.38
N ARG A 126 -13.29 -19.10 -10.35
CA ARG A 126 -12.58 -18.59 -11.53
C ARG A 126 -11.98 -17.22 -11.23
N ALA A 127 -10.84 -16.91 -11.83
CA ALA A 127 -10.31 -15.55 -11.86
C ALA A 127 -11.13 -14.71 -12.84
N THR A 128 -12.26 -14.26 -12.37
CA THR A 128 -13.12 -13.34 -13.12
C THR A 128 -12.97 -11.95 -12.52
N LEU A 129 -13.31 -10.93 -13.29
CA LEU A 129 -13.33 -9.55 -12.81
C LEU A 129 -14.15 -9.41 -11.52
N SER A 130 -15.22 -10.20 -11.38
CA SER A 130 -16.06 -10.23 -10.17
C SER A 130 -15.31 -10.68 -8.90
N ALA A 131 -14.23 -11.44 -9.02
CA ALA A 131 -13.39 -11.83 -7.87
C ALA A 131 -12.47 -10.70 -7.39
N LEU A 132 -12.23 -9.69 -8.22
CA LEU A 132 -11.44 -8.50 -7.88
C LEU A 132 -12.27 -7.38 -7.23
N VAL A 133 -13.58 -7.44 -7.39
CA VAL A 133 -14.52 -6.43 -6.87
C VAL A 133 -14.73 -6.63 -5.38
N LYS A 134 -14.59 -5.56 -4.59
CA LYS A 134 -14.85 -5.59 -3.15
C LYS A 134 -16.31 -5.87 -2.82
N PRO A 135 -16.60 -6.49 -1.66
CA PRO A 135 -17.99 -6.68 -1.23
C PRO A 135 -18.78 -5.36 -1.22
N GLY A 136 -19.98 -5.36 -1.80
CA GLY A 136 -20.84 -4.18 -1.93
C GLY A 136 -20.54 -3.28 -3.13
N MET A 137 -19.34 -3.40 -3.73
CA MET A 137 -18.97 -2.64 -4.93
C MET A 137 -19.41 -3.36 -6.21
N LYS A 138 -19.31 -2.65 -7.32
CA LYS A 138 -19.67 -3.11 -8.67
C LYS A 138 -18.60 -2.70 -9.68
N ALA A 139 -18.47 -3.44 -10.75
CA ALA A 139 -17.64 -3.11 -11.89
C ALA A 139 -18.49 -2.44 -12.98
N VAL A 140 -18.13 -1.24 -13.36
CA VAL A 140 -18.76 -0.49 -14.47
C VAL A 140 -17.71 -0.15 -15.50
N THR A 141 -17.99 -0.49 -16.76
CA THR A 141 -17.11 -0.16 -17.88
C THR A 141 -17.62 1.08 -18.60
N ILE A 142 -16.75 2.06 -18.74
CA ILE A 142 -16.99 3.26 -19.53
C ILE A 142 -16.10 3.27 -20.77
N ARG A 143 -16.57 3.91 -21.83
CA ARG A 143 -15.75 4.17 -23.02
C ARG A 143 -14.96 5.45 -22.81
N VAL A 144 -13.71 5.42 -23.21
CA VAL A 144 -12.81 6.58 -23.22
C VAL A 144 -12.12 6.62 -24.58
N ASN A 145 -11.71 7.78 -25.04
CA ASN A 145 -10.84 7.89 -26.21
C ASN A 145 -9.37 8.07 -25.76
N ASP A 146 -8.47 8.14 -26.73
CA ASP A 146 -7.03 8.21 -26.52
C ASP A 146 -6.60 9.34 -25.58
N VAL A 147 -7.23 10.50 -25.70
CA VAL A 147 -6.93 11.69 -24.88
C VAL A 147 -7.66 11.65 -23.55
N GLU A 148 -8.92 11.24 -23.57
CA GLU A 148 -9.80 11.15 -22.37
C GLU A 148 -9.38 10.02 -21.43
N GLY A 149 -8.65 8.99 -21.94
CA GLY A 149 -8.06 7.89 -21.19
C GLY A 149 -6.62 8.13 -20.71
N VAL A 150 -6.19 9.39 -20.55
CA VAL A 150 -4.83 9.77 -20.11
C VAL A 150 -3.73 9.17 -20.99
N GLY A 151 -3.97 9.12 -22.35
CA GLY A 151 -2.97 8.65 -23.32
C GLY A 151 -2.52 7.19 -23.11
N GLY A 152 -3.33 6.35 -22.45
CA GLY A 152 -2.99 4.94 -22.18
C GLY A 152 -2.08 4.72 -20.97
N PHE A 153 -1.84 5.74 -20.13
CA PHE A 153 -1.03 5.60 -18.92
C PHE A 153 -1.82 5.09 -17.71
N VAL A 154 -3.13 4.95 -17.81
CA VAL A 154 -3.96 4.36 -16.74
C VAL A 154 -3.78 2.84 -16.75
N LEU A 155 -3.43 2.28 -15.61
CA LEU A 155 -3.23 0.85 -15.40
C LEU A 155 -4.27 0.29 -14.42
N PRO A 156 -4.57 -1.02 -14.47
CA PRO A 156 -5.32 -1.68 -13.41
C PRO A 156 -4.68 -1.46 -12.05
N GLY A 157 -5.47 -1.12 -11.03
CA GLY A 157 -5.00 -0.77 -9.69
C GLY A 157 -4.84 0.73 -9.44
N ASP A 158 -4.75 1.56 -10.47
CA ASP A 158 -4.69 3.02 -10.32
C ASP A 158 -5.99 3.61 -9.79
N HIS A 159 -5.90 4.84 -9.29
CA HIS A 159 -7.05 5.65 -8.88
C HIS A 159 -7.20 6.85 -9.81
N VAL A 160 -8.43 7.07 -10.23
CA VAL A 160 -8.78 8.13 -11.18
C VAL A 160 -9.98 8.94 -10.67
N ASP A 161 -10.05 10.20 -11.11
CA ASP A 161 -11.28 10.99 -11.03
C ASP A 161 -11.97 10.97 -12.40
N VAL A 162 -13.29 10.87 -12.41
CA VAL A 162 -14.10 10.86 -13.62
C VAL A 162 -14.73 12.21 -13.83
N VAL A 163 -14.49 12.78 -14.99
CA VAL A 163 -14.95 14.11 -15.38
C VAL A 163 -15.95 13.98 -16.52
N LEU A 164 -17.08 14.64 -16.39
CA LEU A 164 -18.08 14.79 -17.43
C LEU A 164 -17.90 16.13 -18.14
N THR A 165 -17.72 16.09 -19.45
CA THR A 165 -17.83 17.27 -20.32
C THR A 165 -19.09 17.13 -21.16
N ARG A 166 -19.96 18.14 -21.10
CA ARG A 166 -21.19 18.16 -21.91
C ARG A 166 -21.40 19.50 -22.59
N GLN A 167 -21.91 19.44 -23.78
CA GLN A 167 -22.41 20.63 -24.48
C GLN A 167 -23.88 20.85 -24.11
N LEU A 168 -24.20 22.10 -23.78
CA LEU A 168 -25.57 22.55 -23.54
C LEU A 168 -26.10 23.25 -24.80
N GLU A 169 -27.40 23.46 -24.84
CA GLU A 169 -28.02 24.27 -25.92
C GLU A 169 -27.40 25.67 -25.97
N LYS A 170 -27.37 26.25 -27.15
CA LYS A 170 -26.79 27.59 -27.45
C LYS A 170 -25.26 27.70 -27.37
N GLY A 171 -24.55 26.60 -27.61
CA GLY A 171 -23.08 26.63 -27.73
C GLY A 171 -22.33 26.75 -26.41
N SER A 172 -22.99 26.66 -25.25
CA SER A 172 -22.32 26.60 -23.95
C SER A 172 -21.85 25.19 -23.64
N ALA A 173 -20.64 25.06 -23.07
CA ALA A 173 -20.10 23.80 -22.61
C ALA A 173 -19.83 23.85 -21.09
N THR A 174 -19.94 22.71 -20.44
CA THR A 174 -19.67 22.60 -19.01
C THR A 174 -18.88 21.35 -18.69
N THR A 175 -17.96 21.47 -17.74
CA THR A 175 -17.17 20.35 -17.22
C THR A 175 -17.33 20.26 -15.72
N GLN A 176 -17.52 19.03 -15.22
CA GLN A 176 -17.65 18.77 -13.78
C GLN A 176 -17.10 17.40 -13.41
N VAL A 177 -16.52 17.27 -12.24
CA VAL A 177 -16.13 15.99 -11.68
C VAL A 177 -17.38 15.23 -11.23
N VAL A 178 -17.55 13.99 -11.67
CA VAL A 178 -18.67 13.12 -11.35
C VAL A 178 -18.33 12.18 -10.21
N LEU A 179 -17.15 11.59 -10.27
CA LEU A 179 -16.60 10.70 -9.24
C LEU A 179 -15.15 11.08 -8.95
N GLN A 180 -14.74 10.86 -7.71
CA GLN A 180 -13.35 11.04 -7.27
C GLN A 180 -12.83 9.74 -6.67
N ASN A 181 -11.50 9.56 -6.77
CA ASN A 181 -10.76 8.46 -6.13
C ASN A 181 -11.31 7.06 -6.47
N THR A 182 -11.72 6.87 -7.71
CA THR A 182 -12.31 5.62 -8.19
C THR A 182 -11.21 4.66 -8.65
N ARG A 183 -11.22 3.43 -8.15
CA ARG A 183 -10.21 2.42 -8.51
C ARG A 183 -10.49 1.82 -9.89
N VAL A 184 -9.43 1.71 -10.68
CA VAL A 184 -9.43 1.02 -11.99
C VAL A 184 -9.26 -0.48 -11.76
N LEU A 185 -10.20 -1.29 -12.25
CA LEU A 185 -10.16 -2.76 -12.18
C LEU A 185 -9.52 -3.37 -13.42
N ALA A 186 -9.80 -2.80 -14.58
CA ALA A 186 -9.29 -3.29 -15.85
C ALA A 186 -9.25 -2.17 -16.89
N VAL A 187 -8.31 -2.28 -17.81
CA VAL A 187 -8.21 -1.43 -19.01
C VAL A 187 -8.39 -2.33 -20.22
N ASP A 188 -9.35 -2.02 -21.07
CA ASP A 188 -9.83 -2.90 -22.13
C ASP A 188 -10.22 -4.29 -21.57
N GLN A 189 -9.49 -5.33 -21.92
CA GLN A 189 -9.70 -6.69 -21.41
C GLN A 189 -8.58 -7.14 -20.46
N THR A 190 -7.69 -6.22 -20.05
CA THR A 190 -6.53 -6.51 -19.20
C THR A 190 -6.82 -6.09 -17.76
N ALA A 191 -6.75 -7.04 -16.84
CA ALA A 191 -6.87 -6.82 -15.40
C ALA A 191 -5.52 -7.05 -14.67
N ASP A 192 -4.42 -7.21 -15.40
CA ASP A 192 -3.07 -7.36 -14.86
C ASP A 192 -2.44 -5.98 -14.66
N ASP A 193 -2.11 -5.64 -13.43
CA ASP A 193 -1.47 -4.39 -13.01
C ASP A 193 -0.02 -4.23 -13.53
N ARG A 194 0.57 -5.30 -14.05
CA ARG A 194 1.94 -5.34 -14.60
C ARG A 194 2.01 -5.58 -16.09
N ALA A 195 0.92 -5.41 -16.81
CA ALA A 195 0.93 -5.45 -18.26
C ALA A 195 1.81 -4.32 -18.80
N ALA A 196 3.01 -4.66 -19.24
CA ALA A 196 4.12 -3.72 -19.49
C ALA A 196 3.99 -2.87 -20.77
N LYS A 197 2.86 -2.88 -21.49
CA LYS A 197 2.68 -2.06 -22.69
C LYS A 197 1.58 -1.04 -22.46
N ALA A 198 1.96 0.24 -22.53
CA ALA A 198 1.01 1.31 -22.69
C ALA A 198 0.27 1.10 -24.03
N THR A 199 -0.97 0.70 -23.95
CA THR A 199 -1.89 0.62 -25.09
C THR A 199 -2.92 1.71 -24.92
N VAL A 200 -3.31 2.31 -26.04
CA VAL A 200 -4.38 3.31 -26.03
C VAL A 200 -5.67 2.65 -25.53
N ALA A 201 -6.10 3.04 -24.34
CA ALA A 201 -7.29 2.51 -23.71
C ALA A 201 -8.55 2.96 -24.47
N LYS A 202 -9.39 2.02 -24.88
CA LYS A 202 -10.72 2.27 -25.47
C LYS A 202 -11.85 2.14 -24.45
N SER A 203 -11.60 1.39 -23.40
CA SER A 203 -12.55 1.20 -22.31
C SER A 203 -11.82 1.01 -21.00
N VAL A 204 -12.39 1.55 -19.92
CA VAL A 204 -11.87 1.42 -18.56
C VAL A 204 -12.98 0.91 -17.65
N THR A 205 -12.67 -0.12 -16.88
CA THR A 205 -13.59 -0.70 -15.89
C THR A 205 -13.24 -0.19 -14.51
N LEU A 206 -14.21 0.43 -13.86
CA LEU A 206 -14.09 1.11 -12.58
C LEU A 206 -14.82 0.34 -11.47
N GLU A 207 -14.28 0.37 -10.26
CA GLU A 207 -14.90 -0.14 -9.04
C GLU A 207 -15.72 0.97 -8.38
N VAL A 208 -17.03 0.83 -8.36
CA VAL A 208 -17.97 1.87 -7.89
C VAL A 208 -19.07 1.27 -7.03
N ASP A 209 -19.71 2.09 -6.22
CA ASP A 209 -20.95 1.70 -5.56
C ASP A 209 -22.17 1.76 -6.51
N THR A 210 -23.36 1.42 -6.01
CA THR A 210 -24.58 1.41 -6.85
C THR A 210 -25.01 2.80 -7.28
N VAL A 211 -24.85 3.81 -6.41
CA VAL A 211 -25.26 5.19 -6.70
C VAL A 211 -24.26 5.82 -7.67
N GLU A 212 -22.99 5.57 -7.47
CA GLU A 212 -21.92 5.99 -8.37
C GLU A 212 -22.07 5.37 -9.76
N ALA A 213 -22.44 4.08 -9.84
CA ALA A 213 -22.75 3.43 -11.10
C ALA A 213 -23.90 4.13 -11.85
N GLN A 214 -24.96 4.51 -11.14
CA GLN A 214 -26.08 5.28 -11.73
C GLN A 214 -25.63 6.65 -12.23
N LYS A 215 -24.77 7.36 -11.45
CA LYS A 215 -24.19 8.65 -11.87
C LYS A 215 -23.35 8.49 -13.14
N LEU A 216 -22.51 7.44 -13.23
CA LEU A 216 -21.69 7.17 -14.42
C LEU A 216 -22.55 6.90 -15.66
N TRP A 217 -23.59 6.07 -15.53
CA TRP A 217 -24.50 5.78 -16.64
C TRP A 217 -25.23 7.04 -17.12
N LEU A 218 -25.74 7.83 -16.18
CA LEU A 218 -26.37 9.10 -16.53
C LEU A 218 -25.35 10.04 -17.21
N ALA A 219 -24.16 10.17 -16.65
CA ALA A 219 -23.12 11.02 -17.20
C ALA A 219 -22.72 10.59 -18.63
N SER A 220 -22.55 9.28 -18.85
CA SER A 220 -22.19 8.74 -20.18
C SER A 220 -23.27 8.94 -21.25
N SER A 221 -24.55 9.13 -20.83
CA SER A 221 -25.66 9.37 -21.76
C SER A 221 -25.82 10.83 -22.17
N VAL A 222 -25.22 11.76 -21.39
CA VAL A 222 -25.41 13.21 -21.60
C VAL A 222 -24.15 13.95 -22.05
N GLY A 223 -22.99 13.26 -22.11
CA GLY A 223 -21.73 13.87 -22.52
C GLY A 223 -20.58 12.88 -22.62
N SER A 224 -19.37 13.41 -22.81
CA SER A 224 -18.12 12.64 -22.84
C SER A 224 -17.56 12.52 -21.45
N LEU A 225 -17.02 11.32 -21.12
CA LEU A 225 -16.31 11.05 -19.88
C LEU A 225 -14.81 11.05 -20.12
N SER A 226 -14.07 11.78 -19.29
CA SER A 226 -12.61 11.83 -19.27
C SER A 226 -12.08 11.38 -17.92
N LEU A 227 -10.86 10.85 -17.89
CA LEU A 227 -10.19 10.40 -16.67
C LEU A 227 -9.07 11.36 -16.30
N LEU A 228 -8.98 11.66 -15.01
CA LEU A 228 -7.82 12.33 -14.40
C LEU A 228 -7.09 11.32 -13.54
N LEU A 229 -5.85 11.01 -13.89
CA LEU A 229 -5.02 10.09 -13.12
C LEU A 229 -4.57 10.76 -11.82
N ARG A 230 -4.80 10.09 -10.70
CA ARG A 230 -4.38 10.57 -9.39
C ARG A 230 -2.95 10.13 -9.08
N LYS A 231 -2.27 10.89 -8.24
CA LYS A 231 -0.98 10.46 -7.69
C LYS A 231 -1.17 9.20 -6.85
N ALA A 232 -0.25 8.25 -6.98
CA ALA A 232 -0.27 7.03 -6.19
C ALA A 232 -0.31 7.33 -4.68
N GLY A 233 -1.26 6.72 -3.98
CA GLY A 233 -1.47 6.90 -2.53
C GLY A 233 -2.25 8.16 -2.12
N GLU A 234 -2.68 8.99 -3.07
CA GLU A 234 -3.52 10.16 -2.76
C GLU A 234 -4.97 9.72 -2.59
N THR A 235 -5.52 9.91 -1.39
CA THR A 235 -6.90 9.55 -1.05
C THR A 235 -7.79 10.78 -0.78
N ALA A 236 -7.19 11.98 -0.66
CA ALA A 236 -7.93 13.18 -0.33
C ALA A 236 -8.86 13.61 -1.47
N GLU A 237 -10.12 13.86 -1.16
CA GLU A 237 -11.07 14.43 -2.10
C GLU A 237 -10.90 15.96 -2.18
N ALA A 238 -10.85 16.48 -3.38
CA ALA A 238 -10.78 17.91 -3.61
C ALA A 238 -12.20 18.51 -3.72
N LYS A 239 -12.40 19.71 -3.18
CA LYS A 239 -13.62 20.46 -3.46
C LYS A 239 -13.65 20.82 -4.95
N THR A 240 -14.63 20.30 -5.67
CA THR A 240 -14.79 20.53 -7.11
C THR A 240 -16.03 21.38 -7.36
N ARG A 241 -15.97 22.17 -8.43
CA ARG A 241 -17.11 22.94 -8.92
C ARG A 241 -17.35 22.66 -10.40
N LYS A 242 -18.52 22.96 -10.85
CA LYS A 242 -18.84 22.97 -12.26
C LYS A 242 -18.12 24.14 -12.93
N VAL A 243 -17.36 23.88 -13.99
CA VAL A 243 -16.65 24.87 -14.81
C VAL A 243 -17.44 25.09 -16.10
N THR A 244 -17.51 26.33 -16.55
CA THR A 244 -18.25 26.77 -17.75
C THR A 244 -17.32 27.52 -18.70
N LEU A 245 -17.77 27.81 -19.91
CA LEU A 245 -16.99 28.61 -20.86
C LEU A 245 -16.64 30.01 -20.33
N ASN A 246 -17.47 30.59 -19.47
CA ASN A 246 -17.19 31.92 -18.88
C ASN A 246 -15.99 31.87 -17.94
N ASP A 247 -15.73 30.73 -17.31
CA ASP A 247 -14.58 30.51 -16.41
C ASP A 247 -13.23 30.41 -17.18
N LEU A 248 -13.25 30.17 -18.49
CA LEU A 248 -12.04 30.10 -19.31
C LEU A 248 -11.46 31.48 -19.67
N GLY A 249 -12.30 32.55 -19.64
CA GLY A 249 -11.91 33.90 -19.98
C GLY A 249 -11.49 34.78 -18.79
N THR A 250 -11.67 34.31 -17.56
CA THR A 250 -11.36 35.05 -16.34
C THR A 250 -10.13 34.47 -15.65
N ASN A 251 -9.03 35.24 -15.59
CA ASN A 251 -7.89 34.99 -14.71
C ASN A 251 -8.22 35.28 -13.23
N GLU A 252 -9.49 35.37 -12.86
CA GLU A 252 -9.85 35.55 -11.45
C GLU A 252 -9.55 34.25 -10.65
N PRO A 253 -8.84 34.37 -9.52
CA PRO A 253 -8.66 33.25 -8.64
C PRO A 253 -10.04 32.70 -8.24
N VAL A 254 -10.18 31.38 -8.22
CA VAL A 254 -11.38 30.64 -7.81
C VAL A 254 -11.67 30.96 -6.33
N GLY A 255 -12.21 32.15 -6.07
CA GLY A 255 -12.81 32.51 -4.80
C GLY A 255 -14.27 32.02 -4.85
N ASP A 256 -14.67 31.36 -3.81
CA ASP A 256 -16.05 31.01 -3.53
C ASP A 256 -16.88 32.31 -3.60
N LYS A 257 -17.55 32.56 -4.74
CA LYS A 257 -18.57 33.61 -4.81
C LYS A 257 -19.71 33.08 -3.97
N GLY A 258 -19.71 33.45 -2.69
CA GLY A 258 -20.76 33.11 -1.75
C GLY A 258 -22.11 33.31 -2.41
N ALA A 259 -22.98 32.32 -2.24
CA ALA A 259 -24.34 32.40 -2.78
C ALA A 259 -24.97 33.76 -2.36
N THR A 260 -25.41 34.56 -3.33
CA THR A 260 -26.11 35.81 -3.06
C THR A 260 -27.62 35.58 -3.21
N THR A 261 -28.40 36.11 -2.31
CA THR A 261 -29.86 36.13 -2.43
C THR A 261 -30.37 37.54 -2.59
N THR A 262 -31.42 37.70 -3.40
CA THR A 262 -32.05 39.01 -3.59
C THR A 262 -33.18 39.16 -2.60
N VAL A 263 -33.06 40.14 -1.72
CA VAL A 263 -34.11 40.52 -0.76
C VAL A 263 -34.85 41.73 -1.28
N VAL A 264 -36.14 41.55 -1.53
CA VAL A 264 -37.03 42.67 -1.96
C VAL A 264 -37.59 43.36 -0.73
N VAL A 265 -37.21 44.60 -0.51
CA VAL A 265 -37.74 45.40 0.57
C VAL A 265 -38.82 46.32 0.04
N THR A 266 -40.06 46.11 0.50
CA THR A 266 -41.20 46.99 0.15
C THR A 266 -41.47 47.93 1.30
N ARG A 267 -41.34 49.25 1.04
CA ARG A 267 -41.71 50.31 1.99
C ARG A 267 -42.78 51.19 1.33
N ALA A 268 -43.97 51.14 1.88
CA ALA A 268 -45.15 51.84 1.32
C ALA A 268 -45.38 51.44 -0.16
N SER A 269 -45.22 52.37 -1.11
CA SER A 269 -45.41 52.12 -2.55
C SER A 269 -44.10 51.89 -3.34
N SER A 270 -42.94 51.88 -2.70
CA SER A 270 -41.65 51.65 -3.37
C SER A 270 -41.07 50.25 -3.07
N LYS A 271 -40.62 49.55 -4.12
CA LYS A 271 -39.89 48.31 -4.05
C LYS A 271 -38.41 48.57 -4.37
N GLN A 272 -37.51 48.07 -3.52
CA GLN A 272 -36.08 48.11 -3.77
C GLN A 272 -35.51 46.69 -3.60
N ASP A 273 -34.71 46.27 -4.59
CA ASP A 273 -34.04 44.96 -4.59
C ASP A 273 -32.61 45.11 -4.05
N TYR A 274 -32.30 44.36 -3.02
CA TYR A 274 -30.96 44.29 -2.43
C TYR A 274 -30.40 42.91 -2.64
N THR A 275 -29.24 42.80 -3.28
CA THR A 275 -28.48 41.55 -3.38
C THR A 275 -27.56 41.47 -2.18
N VAL A 276 -27.82 40.51 -1.31
CA VAL A 276 -27.04 40.26 -0.09
C VAL A 276 -26.37 38.87 -0.17
N PRO A 277 -25.13 38.74 0.31
CA PRO A 277 -24.52 37.45 0.40
C PRO A 277 -25.28 36.55 1.41
N VAL A 278 -25.47 35.28 1.08
CA VAL A 278 -26.01 34.28 2.00
C VAL A 278 -24.89 33.92 2.98
N GLU A 279 -25.05 34.31 4.24
CA GLU A 279 -24.12 33.91 5.30
C GLU A 279 -24.24 32.39 5.52
N GLY A 280 -23.24 31.65 5.05
CA GLY A 280 -23.10 30.23 5.41
C GLY A 280 -22.68 30.10 6.88
N HIS A 281 -23.15 29.07 7.53
CA HIS A 281 -23.03 28.82 8.99
C HIS A 281 -21.59 28.54 9.49
N ASP A 282 -20.54 29.06 8.84
CA ASP A 282 -19.13 28.85 9.20
C ASP A 282 -18.44 30.07 9.84
N GLY A 283 -19.22 31.00 10.42
CA GLY A 283 -18.71 32.22 11.01
C GLY A 283 -18.36 32.17 12.51
N ALA A 284 -17.61 31.17 12.97
CA ALA A 284 -17.22 31.10 14.40
C ALA A 284 -15.74 31.44 14.71
N SER A 285 -14.97 31.96 13.75
CA SER A 285 -13.53 32.21 13.98
C SER A 285 -12.98 33.60 13.72
N ALA A 286 -13.81 34.56 13.22
CA ALA A 286 -13.33 35.93 12.91
C ALA A 286 -13.54 36.96 14.01
N ASP A 287 -14.34 36.68 15.04
CA ASP A 287 -14.70 37.69 16.08
C ASP A 287 -13.78 37.63 17.34
N THR A 288 -12.88 36.68 17.42
CA THR A 288 -11.95 36.52 18.57
C THR A 288 -10.68 37.35 18.41
N GLU A 289 -10.29 37.75 17.21
CA GLU A 289 -9.08 38.55 16.99
C GLU A 289 -9.32 40.06 17.12
N ARG A 290 -10.53 40.57 16.90
CA ARG A 290 -10.85 42.02 17.07
C ARG A 290 -10.99 42.46 18.52
N ARG A 291 -11.18 41.55 19.48
CA ARG A 291 -11.26 41.89 20.91
C ARG A 291 -9.90 41.90 21.64
N ARG A 292 -8.83 41.48 21.00
CA ARG A 292 -7.47 41.50 21.58
C ARG A 292 -6.63 42.74 21.20
N ALA A 293 -7.13 43.60 20.31
CA ALA A 293 -6.45 44.83 19.89
C ALA A 293 -6.98 46.12 20.55
N ALA A 294 -7.83 46.00 21.56
CA ALA A 294 -8.41 47.13 22.28
C ALA A 294 -8.31 46.94 23.80
N TRP A 295 -7.05 46.74 24.27
CA TRP A 295 -6.63 47.00 25.68
C TRP A 295 -5.15 47.32 25.67
#